data_31d371668fb88a5f48b1b35c1695634e
#
_entry.id   31d371668fb88a5f48b1b35c1695634e
#
_cell.length_a   1.000
_cell.length_b   1.000
_cell.length_c   1.000
_cell.angle_alpha   90.00
_cell.angle_beta   90.00
_cell.angle_gamma   90.00
#
_symmetry.space_group_name_H-M   'P 1'
#
loop_
_entity.id
_entity.type
_entity.pdbx_description
1 polymer ?
#
loop_
_entity_poly.entity_id
_entity_poly.type
_entity_poly.pdbx_seq_one_letter_code
_entity_poly.pdbx_strand_id
1 'polypeptide(L)'
;TLFRSPIWGSAEWGVPWDWGDVRLNSYALLTSVALFLVMSIRSQPDGEETRDTLAAIGLFGFVLVPVTAVATTLWRNRHPGVILRESEETGVDLEIKQLMGFGAFSFLVLFIGLVLLNYSIYTLRRELEEENRIIDKEVLT
;
A
#
# COMPACT_ATOMS: atom_id res chain seq x y z
N THR A 1 -7.53 9.37 -4.54
CA THR A 1 -8.06 9.51 -3.16
C THR A 1 -7.61 10.82 -2.52
N LEU A 2 -6.30 11.17 -2.57
CA LEU A 2 -5.74 12.40 -1.97
C LEU A 2 -6.42 13.71 -2.42
N PHE A 3 -6.87 13.78 -3.67
CA PHE A 3 -7.55 14.99 -4.20
C PHE A 3 -9.06 14.99 -3.94
N ARG A 4 -9.69 13.83 -3.82
CA ARG A 4 -11.13 13.74 -3.56
C ARG A 4 -11.48 14.05 -2.10
N SER A 5 -10.67 13.59 -1.16
CA SER A 5 -10.93 13.79 0.28
C SER A 5 -10.91 15.26 0.69
N PRO A 6 -9.93 16.13 0.23
CA PRO A 6 -9.97 17.56 0.52
C PRO A 6 -11.16 18.29 -0.10
N ILE A 7 -11.56 17.93 -1.33
CA ILE A 7 -12.70 18.55 -2.01
C ILE A 7 -13.99 18.21 -1.28
N TRP A 8 -14.18 16.93 -0.92
CA TRP A 8 -15.35 16.47 -0.19
C TRP A 8 -15.36 17.03 1.25
N GLY A 9 -14.21 17.03 1.93
CA GLY A 9 -14.06 17.61 3.25
C GLY A 9 -14.35 19.11 3.29
N SER A 10 -13.98 19.85 2.24
CA SER A 10 -14.32 21.25 2.09
C SER A 10 -15.84 21.47 1.97
N ALA A 11 -16.53 20.59 1.27
CA ALA A 11 -17.99 20.67 1.09
C ALA A 11 -18.76 20.31 2.37
N GLU A 12 -18.31 19.28 3.10
CA GLU A 12 -19.04 18.76 4.27
C GLU A 12 -18.65 19.48 5.57
N TRP A 13 -17.39 19.83 5.74
CA TRP A 13 -16.84 20.37 6.99
C TRP A 13 -16.30 21.81 6.89
N GLY A 14 -16.35 22.41 5.71
CA GLY A 14 -15.91 23.79 5.46
C GLY A 14 -14.39 24.00 5.44
N VAL A 15 -13.60 22.90 5.60
CA VAL A 15 -12.14 22.94 5.55
C VAL A 15 -11.60 21.86 4.62
N PRO A 16 -10.70 22.20 3.68
CA PRO A 16 -10.17 21.22 2.73
C PRO A 16 -9.19 20.25 3.37
N TRP A 17 -8.57 20.60 4.49
CA TRP A 17 -7.61 19.79 5.21
C TRP A 17 -7.65 20.09 6.70
N ASP A 18 -7.76 19.04 7.52
CA ASP A 18 -7.71 19.14 8.97
C ASP A 18 -6.47 18.38 9.50
N TRP A 19 -5.52 19.14 10.02
CA TRP A 19 -4.31 18.57 10.63
C TRP A 19 -4.60 17.78 11.92
N GLY A 20 -5.74 18.00 12.55
CA GLY A 20 -6.21 17.21 13.70
C GLY A 20 -6.81 15.85 13.31
N ASP A 21 -7.10 15.63 12.03
CA ASP A 21 -7.62 14.36 11.55
C ASP A 21 -6.49 13.35 11.31
N VAL A 22 -6.32 12.45 12.27
CA VAL A 22 -5.28 11.40 12.24
C VAL A 22 -5.42 10.49 11.03
N ARG A 23 -6.65 10.19 10.60
CA ARG A 23 -6.91 9.34 9.43
C ARG A 23 -6.41 10.00 8.15
N LEU A 24 -6.76 11.26 7.93
CA LEU A 24 -6.36 12.01 6.74
C LEU A 24 -4.83 12.13 6.66
N ASN A 25 -4.19 12.49 7.77
CA ASN A 25 -2.75 12.63 7.86
C ASN A 25 -2.02 11.28 7.70
N SER A 26 -2.55 10.19 8.26
CA SER A 26 -1.97 8.85 8.10
C SER A 26 -2.03 8.37 6.65
N TYR A 27 -3.13 8.62 5.94
CA TYR A 27 -3.23 8.30 4.52
C TYR A 27 -2.28 9.16 3.66
N ALA A 28 -2.10 10.43 3.99
CA ALA A 28 -1.13 11.28 3.31
C ALA A 28 0.30 10.77 3.50
N LEU A 29 0.66 10.39 4.73
CA LEU A 29 1.97 9.80 5.04
C LEU A 29 2.17 8.48 4.27
N LEU A 30 1.21 7.58 4.31
CA LEU A 30 1.27 6.30 3.60
C LEU A 30 1.44 6.49 2.08
N THR A 31 0.70 7.47 1.51
CA THR A 31 0.82 7.80 0.09
C THR A 31 2.19 8.40 -0.24
N SER A 32 2.73 9.24 0.65
CA SER A 32 4.08 9.81 0.48
C SER A 32 5.16 8.75 0.48
N VAL A 33 5.07 7.76 1.38
CA VAL A 33 5.98 6.60 1.41
C VAL A 33 5.87 5.79 0.12
N ALA A 34 4.67 5.53 -0.36
CA ALA A 34 4.45 4.79 -1.61
C ALA A 34 5.01 5.54 -2.83
N LEU A 35 4.80 6.86 -2.91
CA LEU A 35 5.37 7.70 -3.97
C LEU A 35 6.90 7.71 -3.91
N PHE A 36 7.47 7.84 -2.71
CA PHE A 36 8.92 7.80 -2.53
C PHE A 36 9.50 6.47 -3.01
N LEU A 37 8.87 5.33 -2.68
CA LEU A 37 9.29 4.01 -3.16
C LEU A 37 9.28 3.94 -4.68
N VAL A 38 8.19 4.37 -5.32
CA VAL A 38 8.06 4.35 -6.80
C VAL A 38 9.11 5.24 -7.46
N MET A 39 9.37 6.42 -6.91
CA MET A 39 10.39 7.32 -7.43
C MET A 39 11.79 6.76 -7.24
N SER A 40 12.09 6.18 -6.09
CA SER A 40 13.40 5.60 -5.78
C SER A 40 13.71 4.40 -6.67
N ILE A 41 12.75 3.50 -6.92
CA ILE A 41 12.92 2.37 -7.84
C ILE A 41 13.26 2.84 -9.27
N ARG A 42 12.74 4.01 -9.68
CA ARG A 42 12.96 4.53 -11.05
C ARG A 42 14.25 5.34 -11.20
N SER A 43 14.74 5.93 -10.14
CA SER A 43 15.84 6.91 -10.19
C SER A 43 17.18 6.37 -9.73
N GLN A 44 17.20 5.26 -8.98
CA GLN A 44 18.45 4.71 -8.43
C GLN A 44 18.94 3.53 -9.26
N PRO A 45 20.27 3.40 -9.44
CA PRO A 45 20.85 2.25 -10.11
C PRO A 45 20.60 0.97 -9.29
N ASP A 46 20.51 -0.15 -9.99
CA ASP A 46 20.39 -1.46 -9.36
C ASP A 46 21.67 -1.77 -8.56
N GLY A 47 21.51 -1.86 -7.24
CA GLY A 47 22.57 -2.18 -6.30
C GLY A 47 22.02 -2.85 -5.04
N GLU A 48 22.86 -3.59 -4.34
CA GLU A 48 22.47 -4.29 -3.12
C GLU A 48 22.05 -3.29 -2.03
N GLU A 49 22.80 -2.21 -1.84
CA GLU A 49 22.50 -1.14 -0.89
C GLU A 49 21.16 -0.43 -1.20
N THR A 50 20.87 -0.23 -2.49
CA THR A 50 19.58 0.33 -2.92
C THR A 50 18.42 -0.60 -2.58
N ARG A 51 18.59 -1.90 -2.81
CA ARG A 51 17.55 -2.91 -2.51
C ARG A 51 17.27 -2.99 -1.02
N ASP A 52 18.30 -2.97 -0.18
CA ASP A 52 18.16 -2.99 1.28
C ASP A 52 17.44 -1.74 1.78
N THR A 53 17.79 -0.58 1.27
CA THR A 53 17.13 0.69 1.61
C THR A 53 15.65 0.66 1.21
N LEU A 54 15.34 0.22 -0.01
CA LEU A 54 13.96 0.11 -0.49
C LEU A 54 13.16 -0.93 0.30
N ALA A 55 13.77 -2.05 0.69
CA ALA A 55 13.15 -3.04 1.53
C ALA A 55 12.82 -2.49 2.93
N ALA A 56 13.74 -1.74 3.55
CA ALA A 56 13.51 -1.09 4.83
C ALA A 56 12.38 -0.07 4.78
N ILE A 57 12.31 0.77 3.74
CA ILE A 57 11.23 1.75 3.54
C ILE A 57 9.90 1.05 3.25
N GLY A 58 9.92 -0.03 2.47
CA GLY A 58 8.74 -0.85 2.20
C GLY A 58 8.19 -1.49 3.48
N LEU A 59 9.07 -2.03 4.33
CA LEU A 59 8.69 -2.57 5.62
C LEU A 59 8.10 -1.50 6.55
N PHE A 60 8.70 -0.31 6.58
CA PHE A 60 8.15 0.84 7.31
C PHE A 60 6.74 1.19 6.81
N GLY A 61 6.53 1.29 5.49
CA GLY A 61 5.21 1.52 4.90
C GLY A 61 4.22 0.42 5.25
N PHE A 62 4.65 -0.84 5.27
CA PHE A 62 3.81 -1.97 5.66
C PHE A 62 3.34 -1.88 7.13
N VAL A 63 4.23 -1.49 8.05
CA VAL A 63 3.89 -1.30 9.47
C VAL A 63 2.94 -0.10 9.66
N LEU A 64 3.04 0.94 8.82
CA LEU A 64 2.12 2.07 8.89
C LEU A 64 0.66 1.70 8.61
N VAL A 65 0.39 0.63 7.85
CA VAL A 65 -1.00 0.20 7.54
C VAL A 65 -1.77 -0.19 8.81
N PRO A 66 -1.33 -1.15 9.63
CA PRO A 66 -2.02 -1.47 10.87
C PRO A 66 -1.99 -0.31 11.89
N VAL A 67 -0.91 0.47 11.94
CA VAL A 67 -0.83 1.66 12.79
C VAL A 67 -1.93 2.66 12.42
N THR A 68 -2.14 2.91 11.12
CA THR A 68 -3.22 3.77 10.63
C THR A 68 -4.59 3.22 11.03
N ALA A 69 -4.81 1.91 10.90
CA ALA A 69 -6.06 1.28 11.28
C ALA A 69 -6.34 1.42 12.79
N VAL A 70 -5.33 1.23 13.64
CA VAL A 70 -5.46 1.41 15.10
C VAL A 70 -5.67 2.88 15.46
N ALA A 71 -4.89 3.79 14.88
CA ALA A 71 -5.01 5.23 15.13
C ALA A 71 -6.42 5.74 14.80
N THR A 72 -7.02 5.28 13.71
CA THR A 72 -8.39 5.67 13.34
C THR A 72 -9.46 5.16 14.31
N THR A 73 -9.18 4.10 15.06
CA THR A 73 -10.10 3.60 16.10
C THR A 73 -9.99 4.36 17.41
N LEU A 74 -8.81 4.88 17.72
CA LEU A 74 -8.55 5.64 18.95
C LEU A 74 -9.02 7.09 18.84
N TRP A 75 -8.94 7.70 17.65
CA TRP A 75 -9.34 9.09 17.37
C TRP A 75 -10.69 9.16 16.63
N ARG A 76 -11.78 9.02 17.36
CA ARG A 76 -13.14 8.92 16.81
C ARG A 76 -13.84 10.23 16.47
N ASN A 77 -13.16 11.38 16.45
CA ASN A 77 -13.85 12.67 16.56
C ASN A 77 -14.75 13.06 15.38
N ARG A 78 -14.60 12.50 14.16
CA ARG A 78 -15.42 12.90 12.98
C ARG A 78 -15.78 11.76 12.04
N HIS A 79 -15.32 10.54 12.28
CA HIS A 79 -15.56 9.41 11.39
C HIS A 79 -16.31 8.28 12.09
N PRO A 80 -17.17 7.55 11.40
CA PRO A 80 -17.79 6.35 11.95
C PRO A 80 -16.72 5.34 12.35
N GLY A 81 -16.99 4.57 13.38
CA GLY A 81 -16.09 3.52 13.88
C GLY A 81 -15.78 2.45 12.84
N VAL A 82 -15.02 1.43 13.24
CA VAL A 82 -14.66 0.32 12.34
C VAL A 82 -15.92 -0.35 11.80
N ILE A 83 -16.17 -0.20 10.51
CA ILE A 83 -17.37 -0.64 9.80
C ILE A 83 -17.59 -2.16 9.92
N LEU A 84 -16.49 -2.93 10.09
CA LEU A 84 -16.53 -4.39 10.22
C LEU A 84 -16.94 -4.88 11.62
N ARG A 85 -16.98 -4.00 12.62
CA ARG A 85 -17.38 -4.38 13.97
C ARG A 85 -18.90 -4.25 14.09
N GLU A 86 -19.56 -5.30 14.52
CA GLU A 86 -20.97 -5.31 14.86
C GLU A 86 -21.22 -4.38 16.04
N SER A 87 -21.53 -3.12 15.77
CA SER A 87 -22.09 -2.20 16.77
C SER A 87 -23.26 -1.48 16.11
N GLU A 88 -24.35 -1.37 16.84
CA GLU A 88 -25.56 -0.63 16.42
C GLU A 88 -25.26 0.84 16.07
N GLU A 89 -24.09 1.34 16.48
CA GLU A 89 -23.66 2.72 16.25
C GLU A 89 -23.12 3.01 14.82
N THR A 90 -22.84 2.01 14.01
CA THR A 90 -22.22 2.29 12.69
C THR A 90 -23.21 2.66 11.60
N GLY A 91 -24.52 2.35 11.77
CA GLY A 91 -25.58 2.69 10.82
C GLY A 91 -25.35 2.16 9.38
N VAL A 92 -24.42 1.24 9.19
CA VAL A 92 -24.05 0.71 7.87
C VAL A 92 -24.81 -0.59 7.62
N ASP A 93 -25.59 -0.62 6.55
CA ASP A 93 -26.38 -1.78 6.15
C ASP A 93 -25.52 -3.01 5.88
N LEU A 94 -26.10 -4.19 6.13
CA LEU A 94 -25.42 -5.48 5.92
C LEU A 94 -24.90 -5.65 4.49
N GLU A 95 -25.67 -5.17 3.52
CA GLU A 95 -25.29 -5.23 2.09
C GLU A 95 -24.00 -4.45 1.81
N ILE A 96 -23.86 -3.28 2.41
CA ILE A 96 -22.65 -2.45 2.26
C ILE A 96 -21.46 -3.15 2.91
N LYS A 97 -21.63 -3.77 4.08
CA LYS A 97 -20.57 -4.55 4.74
C LYS A 97 -20.12 -5.74 3.88
N GLN A 98 -21.05 -6.45 3.27
CA GLN A 98 -20.75 -7.56 2.37
C GLN A 98 -20.00 -7.09 1.11
N LEU A 99 -20.44 -5.98 0.51
CA LEU A 99 -19.77 -5.39 -0.65
C LEU A 99 -18.33 -4.96 -0.32
N MET A 100 -18.13 -4.34 0.83
CA MET A 100 -16.80 -3.97 1.31
C MET A 100 -15.92 -5.20 1.57
N GLY A 101 -16.48 -6.26 2.17
CA GLY A 101 -15.79 -7.53 2.40
C GLY A 101 -15.36 -8.19 1.09
N PHE A 102 -16.25 -8.22 0.10
CA PHE A 102 -15.96 -8.72 -1.23
C PHE A 102 -14.87 -7.90 -1.94
N GLY A 103 -14.94 -6.57 -1.83
CA GLY A 103 -13.90 -5.68 -2.35
C GLY A 103 -12.53 -5.94 -1.72
N ALA A 104 -12.47 -6.06 -0.39
CA ALA A 104 -11.24 -6.37 0.33
C ALA A 104 -10.67 -7.74 -0.07
N PHE A 105 -11.53 -8.75 -0.21
CA PHE A 105 -11.12 -10.07 -0.68
C PHE A 105 -10.57 -10.03 -2.12
N SER A 106 -11.20 -9.28 -3.01
CA SER A 106 -10.74 -9.11 -4.40
C SER A 106 -9.36 -8.45 -4.46
N PHE A 107 -9.13 -7.43 -3.64
CA PHE A 107 -7.80 -6.81 -3.52
C PHE A 107 -6.76 -7.77 -2.96
N LEU A 108 -7.11 -8.62 -1.99
CA LEU A 108 -6.19 -9.62 -1.45
C LEU A 108 -5.79 -10.64 -2.53
N VAL A 109 -6.74 -11.14 -3.30
CA VAL A 109 -6.48 -12.07 -4.42
C VAL A 109 -5.59 -11.41 -5.47
N LEU A 110 -5.87 -10.16 -5.84
CA LEU A 110 -5.04 -9.40 -6.76
C LEU A 110 -3.61 -9.23 -6.23
N PHE A 111 -3.47 -8.88 -4.96
CA PHE A 111 -2.16 -8.74 -4.31
C PHE A 111 -1.35 -10.04 -4.34
N ILE A 112 -1.97 -11.16 -3.97
CA ILE A 112 -1.33 -12.48 -4.04
C ILE A 112 -0.92 -12.80 -5.48
N GLY A 113 -1.80 -12.56 -6.45
CA GLY A 113 -1.49 -12.75 -7.87
C GLY A 113 -0.28 -11.94 -8.34
N LEU A 114 -0.19 -10.68 -7.93
CA LEU A 114 0.95 -9.82 -8.26
C LEU A 114 2.25 -10.29 -7.60
N VAL A 115 2.19 -10.77 -6.36
CA VAL A 115 3.36 -11.34 -5.66
C VAL A 115 3.85 -12.60 -6.38
N LEU A 116 2.96 -13.51 -6.74
CA LEU A 116 3.30 -14.74 -7.47
C LEU A 116 3.87 -14.43 -8.86
N LEU A 117 3.28 -13.48 -9.57
CA LEU A 117 3.78 -13.03 -10.87
C LEU A 117 5.20 -12.46 -10.76
N ASN A 118 5.42 -11.61 -9.77
CA ASN A 118 6.73 -11.01 -9.54
C ASN A 118 7.78 -12.06 -9.16
N TYR A 119 7.41 -13.03 -8.34
CA TYR A 119 8.27 -14.17 -8.01
C TYR A 119 8.62 -15.01 -9.25
N SER A 120 7.64 -15.30 -10.11
CA SER A 120 7.86 -16.03 -11.36
C SER A 120 8.79 -15.28 -12.32
N ILE A 121 8.63 -13.96 -12.45
CA ILE A 121 9.51 -13.13 -13.28
C ILE A 121 10.94 -13.14 -12.71
N TYR A 122 11.08 -13.07 -11.39
CA TYR A 122 12.39 -13.12 -10.74
C TYR A 122 13.12 -14.45 -10.98
N THR A 123 12.43 -15.58 -10.85
CA THR A 123 13.01 -16.90 -11.10
C THR A 123 13.43 -17.07 -12.55
N LEU A 124 12.59 -16.67 -13.51
CA LEU A 124 12.92 -16.71 -14.93
C LEU A 124 14.12 -15.84 -15.28
N ARG A 125 14.23 -14.63 -14.74
CA ARG A 125 15.40 -13.77 -14.95
C ARG A 125 16.67 -14.42 -14.45
N ARG A 126 16.63 -15.02 -13.28
CA ARG A 126 17.78 -15.70 -12.68
C ARG A 126 18.24 -16.89 -13.53
N GLU A 127 17.32 -17.68 -14.05
CA GLU A 127 17.62 -18.81 -14.95
C GLU A 127 18.29 -18.31 -16.24
N LEU A 128 17.77 -17.26 -16.86
CA LEU A 128 18.35 -16.64 -18.06
C LEU A 128 19.75 -16.06 -17.82
N GLU A 129 19.98 -15.42 -16.67
CA GLU A 129 21.29 -14.90 -16.30
C GLU A 129 22.32 -16.03 -16.10
N GLU A 130 21.89 -17.14 -15.53
CA GLU A 130 22.73 -18.32 -15.32
C GLU A 130 23.10 -18.99 -16.65
N GLU A 131 22.14 -19.12 -17.56
CA GLU A 131 22.34 -19.66 -18.91
C GLU A 131 23.28 -18.79 -19.74
N ASN A 132 23.07 -17.48 -19.76
CA ASN A 132 23.96 -16.53 -20.44
C ASN A 132 25.39 -16.59 -19.87
N ARG A 133 25.55 -16.76 -18.58
CA ARG A 133 26.87 -16.87 -17.93
C ARG A 133 27.63 -18.17 -18.32
N ILE A 134 26.90 -19.24 -18.62
CA ILE A 134 27.48 -20.50 -19.10
C ILE A 134 27.95 -20.33 -20.55
N ILE A 135 27.11 -19.73 -21.39
CA ILE A 135 27.42 -19.49 -22.80
C ILE A 135 28.67 -18.59 -22.95
N ASP A 136 28.73 -17.49 -22.15
CA ASP A 136 29.89 -16.59 -22.16
C ASP A 136 31.19 -17.30 -21.76
N LYS A 137 31.14 -18.27 -20.86
CA LYS A 137 32.31 -19.07 -20.49
C LYS A 137 32.75 -20.03 -21.59
N GLU A 138 31.80 -20.63 -22.32
CA GLU A 138 32.11 -21.54 -23.44
C GLU A 138 32.70 -20.81 -24.65
N VAL A 139 32.27 -19.56 -24.87
CA VAL A 139 32.78 -18.75 -26.00
C VAL A 139 34.21 -18.24 -25.75
N LEU A 140 34.61 -18.12 -24.47
CA LEU A 140 35.93 -17.61 -24.09
C LEU A 140 37.01 -18.72 -23.93
N THR A 141 36.65 -20.00 -24.11
CA THR A 141 37.57 -21.16 -24.07
C THR A 141 37.77 -21.76 -25.42
#